data_608b03b36125737ab783d209f76337c4
#
_entry.id   608b03b36125737ab783d209f76337c4
#
_cell.length_a   1.000
_cell.length_b   1.000
_cell.length_c   1.000
_cell.angle_alpha   90.00
_cell.angle_beta   90.00
_cell.angle_gamma   90.00
#
_symmetry.space_group_name_H-M   'P 1'
#
loop_
_entity.id
_entity.type
_entity.pdbx_description
1 polymer ?
#
loop_
_entity_poly.entity_id
_entity_poly.type
_entity_poly.pdbx_seq_one_letter_code
_entity_poly.pdbx_strand_id
1 'polypeptide(L)'
;MSASAESHRTSLADYRAALTAPGSRGAVIASLLARLPIAMIGISALLYVQRETGSFAAAGLVSAGSLVGVSVGAVVQGRLIDRFGPTRPLLTTTVLFALAMTGLVFAIEAHAPTLVLVPLAFGTGITEPMVGSASRALWTRLLPAGPTRNAAFSYEAISMEVFFILGPGFAGLLIAAPWAGTGIVTGSLTMIAGAVLFALSPTVRAWGPSPSTGGKLLGALASPGMRTLAIAALGFGAVIGFVEVAVPAAATEAGNTSIGGLLLSAWSVSSVAFGVTYSLRPWPRQMGLRLPVLLAGFGALVALLALPGSLWGLALAMLAAGALITPQSTTHSAAIEIAAPKGTAAEAFGWVLTAVTLGLAFGQSISGYLVEHAGHEAAFLAAGVVGFALAAVVWLLRGTFRPQPAAAAAEAPELVGAAR
;
A
#
# COMPACT_ATOMS: atom_id res chain seq x y z
N MET A 1 -40.12 18.58 -1.02
CA MET A 1 -39.73 17.98 0.25
C MET A 1 -38.33 17.43 0.09
N SER A 2 -37.34 18.20 0.53
CA SER A 2 -35.92 17.85 0.46
C SER A 2 -35.62 16.89 1.59
N ALA A 3 -35.39 15.61 1.28
CA ALA A 3 -34.80 14.70 2.24
C ALA A 3 -33.31 15.07 2.35
N SER A 4 -32.99 15.79 3.40
CA SER A 4 -31.62 16.03 3.86
C SER A 4 -30.94 14.68 4.03
N ALA A 5 -29.95 14.37 3.20
CA ALA A 5 -29.01 13.30 3.41
C ALA A 5 -28.20 13.67 4.67
N GLU A 6 -28.72 13.28 5.85
CA GLU A 6 -27.93 13.26 7.07
C GLU A 6 -26.76 12.32 6.81
N SER A 7 -25.58 12.90 6.70
CA SER A 7 -24.32 12.16 6.76
C SER A 7 -24.23 11.48 8.13
N HIS A 8 -24.78 10.27 8.25
CA HIS A 8 -24.68 9.48 9.46
C HIS A 8 -23.20 9.24 9.76
N ARG A 9 -22.70 9.97 10.75
CA ARG A 9 -21.33 9.74 11.26
C ARG A 9 -21.28 8.31 11.78
N THR A 10 -20.31 7.56 11.31
CA THR A 10 -20.05 6.19 11.75
C THR A 10 -19.84 6.18 13.26
N SER A 11 -20.62 5.41 14.01
CA SER A 11 -20.60 5.32 15.47
C SER A 11 -19.81 4.10 15.95
N LEU A 12 -19.41 4.09 17.22
CA LEU A 12 -18.81 2.89 17.84
C LEU A 12 -19.76 1.67 17.82
N ALA A 13 -21.09 1.93 17.85
CA ALA A 13 -22.08 0.87 17.70
C ALA A 13 -22.02 0.21 16.31
N ASP A 14 -21.76 0.98 15.24
CA ASP A 14 -21.59 0.46 13.88
C ASP A 14 -20.36 -0.43 13.76
N TYR A 15 -19.22 -0.04 14.37
CA TYR A 15 -18.02 -0.88 14.42
C TYR A 15 -18.30 -2.20 15.15
N ARG A 16 -18.94 -2.12 16.32
CA ARG A 16 -19.33 -3.32 17.07
C ARG A 16 -20.26 -4.21 16.26
N ALA A 17 -21.27 -3.65 15.61
CA ALA A 17 -22.21 -4.38 14.76
C ALA A 17 -21.51 -5.06 13.60
N ALA A 18 -20.57 -4.38 12.92
CA ALA A 18 -19.78 -4.95 11.83
C ALA A 18 -18.93 -6.14 12.32
N LEU A 19 -18.13 -5.94 13.36
CA LEU A 19 -17.20 -6.95 13.87
C LEU A 19 -17.89 -8.15 14.55
N THR A 20 -19.14 -8.00 14.97
CA THR A 20 -19.96 -9.06 15.58
C THR A 20 -21.02 -9.63 14.65
N ALA A 21 -21.04 -9.20 13.37
CA ALA A 21 -21.98 -9.74 12.38
C ALA A 21 -21.81 -11.27 12.25
N PRO A 22 -22.89 -12.01 12.01
CA PRO A 22 -22.83 -13.46 11.85
C PRO A 22 -21.79 -13.86 10.79
N GLY A 23 -20.84 -14.72 11.16
CA GLY A 23 -19.77 -15.20 10.27
C GLY A 23 -18.58 -14.26 10.09
N SER A 24 -18.58 -13.03 10.65
CA SER A 24 -17.47 -12.09 10.49
C SER A 24 -16.26 -12.42 11.37
N ARG A 25 -16.45 -12.83 12.62
CA ARG A 25 -15.39 -12.93 13.63
C ARG A 25 -14.20 -13.81 13.19
N GLY A 26 -14.47 -15.03 12.72
CA GLY A 26 -13.41 -15.93 12.29
C GLY A 26 -12.63 -15.38 11.08
N ALA A 27 -13.34 -14.85 10.09
CA ALA A 27 -12.73 -14.26 8.90
C ALA A 27 -11.91 -12.99 9.25
N VAL A 28 -12.40 -12.16 10.18
CA VAL A 28 -11.71 -10.95 10.64
C VAL A 28 -10.39 -11.30 11.33
N ILE A 29 -10.40 -12.20 12.32
CA ILE A 29 -9.19 -12.61 13.04
C ILE A 29 -8.17 -13.23 12.08
N ALA A 30 -8.62 -14.11 11.19
CA ALA A 30 -7.77 -14.73 10.18
C ALA A 30 -7.17 -13.68 9.21
N SER A 31 -7.98 -12.70 8.78
CA SER A 31 -7.51 -11.60 7.94
C SER A 31 -6.47 -10.73 8.65
N LEU A 32 -6.64 -10.43 9.94
CA LEU A 32 -5.64 -9.69 10.73
C LEU A 32 -4.31 -10.43 10.78
N LEU A 33 -4.34 -11.74 11.08
CA LEU A 33 -3.13 -12.58 11.10
C LEU A 33 -2.43 -12.64 9.74
N ALA A 34 -3.18 -12.69 8.65
CA ALA A 34 -2.60 -12.72 7.30
C ALA A 34 -1.98 -11.38 6.88
N ARG A 35 -2.53 -10.26 7.37
CA ARG A 35 -2.16 -8.91 6.91
C ARG A 35 -1.11 -8.23 7.79
N LEU A 36 -1.08 -8.53 9.09
CA LEU A 36 -0.09 -7.98 10.02
C LEU A 36 1.35 -8.15 9.51
N PRO A 37 1.76 -9.31 8.93
CA PRO A 37 3.13 -9.50 8.49
C PRO A 37 3.50 -8.78 7.18
N ILE A 38 2.58 -8.19 6.43
CA ILE A 38 2.86 -7.59 5.11
C ILE A 38 4.03 -6.58 5.22
N ALA A 39 3.91 -5.58 6.09
CA ALA A 39 4.97 -4.59 6.29
C ALA A 39 6.20 -5.17 7.00
N MET A 40 6.03 -6.20 7.83
CA MET A 40 7.12 -6.88 8.52
C MET A 40 7.99 -7.70 7.57
N ILE A 41 7.39 -8.49 6.66
CA ILE A 41 8.11 -9.36 5.71
C ILE A 41 9.01 -8.52 4.80
N GLY A 42 8.52 -7.41 4.24
CA GLY A 42 9.29 -6.55 3.35
C GLY A 42 10.58 -6.02 4.00
N ILE A 43 10.45 -5.42 5.18
CA ILE A 43 11.61 -4.89 5.93
C ILE A 43 12.51 -6.02 6.45
N SER A 44 11.94 -7.13 6.93
CA SER A 44 12.74 -8.30 7.35
C SER A 44 13.54 -8.88 6.19
N ALA A 45 12.96 -8.99 4.99
CA ALA A 45 13.67 -9.48 3.81
C ALA A 45 14.82 -8.56 3.42
N LEU A 46 14.59 -7.23 3.42
CA LEU A 46 15.61 -6.23 3.13
C LEU A 46 16.79 -6.34 4.11
N LEU A 47 16.51 -6.34 5.41
CA LEU A 47 17.54 -6.42 6.43
C LEU A 47 18.27 -7.77 6.44
N TYR A 48 17.57 -8.87 6.17
CA TYR A 48 18.16 -10.20 6.09
C TYR A 48 19.11 -10.32 4.89
N VAL A 49 18.68 -9.92 3.70
CA VAL A 49 19.53 -9.92 2.51
C VAL A 49 20.75 -9.01 2.73
N GLN A 50 20.56 -7.81 3.30
CA GLN A 50 21.66 -6.90 3.60
C GLN A 50 22.67 -7.52 4.57
N ARG A 51 22.20 -8.20 5.63
CA ARG A 51 23.07 -8.82 6.63
C ARG A 51 23.88 -9.98 6.05
N GLU A 52 23.27 -10.82 5.20
CA GLU A 52 23.95 -11.99 4.61
C GLU A 52 24.85 -11.63 3.43
N THR A 53 24.49 -10.60 2.65
CA THR A 53 25.26 -10.18 1.46
C THR A 53 26.22 -9.03 1.74
N GLY A 54 26.04 -8.29 2.82
CA GLY A 54 26.74 -7.04 3.10
C GLY A 54 26.34 -5.89 2.18
N SER A 55 25.34 -6.05 1.29
CA SER A 55 24.98 -5.11 0.21
C SER A 55 23.56 -4.58 0.35
N PHE A 56 23.41 -3.27 0.49
CA PHE A 56 22.11 -2.59 0.39
C PHE A 56 21.60 -2.53 -1.05
N ALA A 57 22.48 -2.55 -2.07
CA ALA A 57 22.09 -2.62 -3.46
C ALA A 57 21.39 -3.97 -3.75
N ALA A 58 21.97 -5.08 -3.30
CA ALA A 58 21.35 -6.40 -3.40
C ALA A 58 20.01 -6.44 -2.66
N ALA A 59 19.96 -5.95 -1.42
CA ALA A 59 18.74 -5.90 -0.62
C ALA A 59 17.62 -5.08 -1.30
N GLY A 60 17.93 -3.90 -1.82
CA GLY A 60 16.99 -3.04 -2.54
C GLY A 60 16.46 -3.70 -3.82
N LEU A 61 17.31 -4.36 -4.61
CA LEU A 61 16.89 -5.09 -5.81
C LEU A 61 16.00 -6.29 -5.49
N VAL A 62 16.32 -7.06 -4.44
CA VAL A 62 15.51 -8.20 -4.00
C VAL A 62 14.14 -7.73 -3.52
N SER A 63 14.10 -6.68 -2.71
CA SER A 63 12.83 -6.06 -2.26
C SER A 63 12.00 -5.55 -3.43
N ALA A 64 12.64 -4.87 -4.40
CA ALA A 64 11.97 -4.39 -5.61
C ALA A 64 11.39 -5.55 -6.44
N GLY A 65 12.14 -6.66 -6.58
CA GLY A 65 11.65 -7.87 -7.23
C GLY A 65 10.37 -8.40 -6.60
N SER A 66 10.32 -8.48 -5.26
CA SER A 66 9.13 -8.87 -4.51
C SER A 66 7.94 -7.92 -4.77
N LEU A 67 8.15 -6.61 -4.70
CA LEU A 67 7.10 -5.60 -4.93
C LEU A 67 6.53 -5.64 -6.35
N VAL A 68 7.37 -5.85 -7.36
CA VAL A 68 6.91 -6.06 -8.74
C VAL A 68 6.06 -7.33 -8.81
N GLY A 69 6.51 -8.41 -8.14
CA GLY A 69 5.74 -9.64 -8.01
C GLY A 69 4.37 -9.42 -7.38
N VAL A 70 4.29 -8.69 -6.26
CA VAL A 70 3.03 -8.31 -5.58
C VAL A 70 2.10 -7.56 -6.54
N SER A 71 2.63 -6.60 -7.31
CA SER A 71 1.84 -5.81 -8.27
C SER A 71 1.19 -6.70 -9.34
N VAL A 72 1.94 -7.65 -9.89
CA VAL A 72 1.43 -8.61 -10.88
C VAL A 72 0.46 -9.60 -10.21
N GLY A 73 0.85 -10.12 -9.04
CA GLY A 73 0.07 -11.07 -8.26
C GLY A 73 -1.30 -10.55 -7.87
N ALA A 74 -1.40 -9.29 -7.48
CA ALA A 74 -2.67 -8.65 -7.11
C ALA A 74 -3.69 -8.70 -8.25
N VAL A 75 -3.27 -8.41 -9.49
CA VAL A 75 -4.15 -8.45 -10.67
C VAL A 75 -4.54 -9.88 -11.02
N VAL A 76 -3.59 -10.81 -11.02
CA VAL A 76 -3.82 -12.21 -11.39
C VAL A 76 -4.72 -12.89 -10.37
N GLN A 77 -4.39 -12.76 -9.07
CA GLN A 77 -5.16 -13.38 -7.98
C GLN A 77 -6.56 -12.77 -7.87
N GLY A 78 -6.73 -11.45 -8.05
CA GLY A 78 -8.04 -10.83 -8.09
C GLY A 78 -8.97 -11.49 -9.11
N ARG A 79 -8.49 -11.69 -10.34
CA ARG A 79 -9.26 -12.37 -11.40
C ARG A 79 -9.55 -13.85 -11.10
N LEU A 80 -8.59 -14.55 -10.51
CA LEU A 80 -8.79 -15.95 -10.11
C LEU A 80 -9.85 -16.05 -9.00
N ILE A 81 -9.82 -15.13 -8.02
CA ILE A 81 -10.82 -15.06 -6.96
C ILE A 81 -12.21 -14.77 -7.53
N ASP A 82 -12.34 -13.84 -8.47
CA ASP A 82 -13.61 -13.54 -9.11
C ASP A 82 -14.15 -14.75 -9.90
N ARG A 83 -13.27 -15.46 -10.59
CA ARG A 83 -13.65 -16.60 -11.45
C ARG A 83 -13.97 -17.88 -10.68
N PHE A 84 -13.20 -18.20 -9.62
CA PHE A 84 -13.26 -19.49 -8.93
C PHE A 84 -13.73 -19.40 -7.47
N GLY A 85 -14.04 -18.20 -7.00
CA GLY A 85 -14.21 -17.91 -5.57
C GLY A 85 -12.87 -17.81 -4.83
N PRO A 86 -12.83 -17.30 -3.60
CA PRO A 86 -11.57 -17.00 -2.90
C PRO A 86 -10.83 -18.23 -2.37
N THR A 87 -11.54 -19.27 -1.94
CA THR A 87 -10.95 -20.40 -1.20
C THR A 87 -9.84 -21.11 -1.98
N ARG A 88 -10.11 -21.54 -3.23
CA ARG A 88 -9.13 -22.26 -4.03
C ARG A 88 -7.92 -21.41 -4.42
N PRO A 89 -8.08 -20.20 -5.00
CA PRO A 89 -6.95 -19.34 -5.33
C PRO A 89 -6.09 -19.00 -4.12
N LEU A 90 -6.69 -18.64 -2.97
CA LEU A 90 -5.94 -18.29 -1.77
C LEU A 90 -5.14 -19.48 -1.22
N LEU A 91 -5.70 -20.68 -1.17
CA LEU A 91 -4.96 -21.87 -0.73
C LEU A 91 -3.81 -22.22 -1.70
N THR A 92 -4.07 -22.15 -3.00
CA THR A 92 -3.02 -22.42 -4.01
C THR A 92 -1.88 -21.40 -3.90
N THR A 93 -2.20 -20.12 -3.84
CA THR A 93 -1.16 -19.06 -3.72
C THR A 93 -0.44 -19.14 -2.37
N THR A 94 -1.12 -19.53 -1.29
CA THR A 94 -0.46 -19.76 0.02
C THR A 94 0.56 -20.89 -0.04
N VAL A 95 0.26 -22.00 -0.71
CA VAL A 95 1.22 -23.10 -0.90
C VAL A 95 2.39 -22.65 -1.76
N LEU A 96 2.11 -21.99 -2.88
CA LEU A 96 3.17 -21.45 -3.75
C LEU A 96 4.04 -20.41 -3.05
N PHE A 97 3.44 -19.55 -2.22
CA PHE A 97 4.16 -18.59 -1.39
C PHE A 97 5.08 -19.28 -0.39
N ALA A 98 4.58 -20.32 0.30
CA ALA A 98 5.40 -21.11 1.23
C ALA A 98 6.62 -21.73 0.52
N LEU A 99 6.43 -22.30 -0.67
CA LEU A 99 7.51 -22.88 -1.47
C LEU A 99 8.50 -21.81 -1.96
N ALA A 100 8.00 -20.70 -2.50
CA ALA A 100 8.83 -19.60 -2.99
C ALA A 100 9.64 -18.95 -1.85
N MET A 101 9.01 -18.72 -0.70
CA MET A 101 9.67 -18.16 0.49
C MET A 101 10.73 -19.10 1.04
N THR A 102 10.43 -20.40 1.11
CA THR A 102 11.41 -21.42 1.50
C THR A 102 12.61 -21.40 0.54
N GLY A 103 12.35 -21.38 -0.77
CA GLY A 103 13.40 -21.28 -1.78
C GLY A 103 14.24 -20.01 -1.65
N LEU A 104 13.61 -18.87 -1.38
CA LEU A 104 14.31 -17.59 -1.17
C LEU A 104 15.21 -17.66 0.07
N VAL A 105 14.70 -18.16 1.22
CA VAL A 105 15.49 -18.31 2.46
C VAL A 105 16.68 -19.22 2.22
N PHE A 106 16.49 -20.39 1.60
CA PHE A 106 17.61 -21.28 1.30
C PHE A 106 18.63 -20.65 0.33
N ALA A 107 18.19 -19.88 -0.66
CA ALA A 107 19.09 -19.21 -1.58
C ALA A 107 19.91 -18.10 -0.88
N ILE A 108 19.30 -17.38 0.06
CA ILE A 108 20.02 -16.38 0.89
C ILE A 108 21.07 -17.07 1.76
N GLU A 109 20.72 -18.13 2.48
CA GLU A 109 21.65 -18.92 3.31
C GLU A 109 22.80 -19.55 2.48
N ALA A 110 22.49 -19.97 1.26
CA ALA A 110 23.48 -20.48 0.32
C ALA A 110 24.35 -19.38 -0.33
N HIS A 111 24.19 -18.12 0.07
CA HIS A 111 24.89 -16.96 -0.49
C HIS A 111 24.77 -16.88 -2.02
N ALA A 112 23.59 -17.23 -2.55
CA ALA A 112 23.31 -17.19 -3.98
C ALA A 112 23.47 -15.76 -4.52
N PRO A 113 23.92 -15.60 -5.77
CA PRO A 113 24.07 -14.28 -6.37
C PRO A 113 22.73 -13.54 -6.50
N THR A 114 22.78 -12.22 -6.45
CA THR A 114 21.59 -11.34 -6.54
C THR A 114 20.70 -11.68 -7.75
N LEU A 115 21.31 -12.12 -8.86
CA LEU A 115 20.61 -12.55 -10.07
C LEU A 115 19.66 -13.74 -9.82
N VAL A 116 19.92 -14.57 -8.81
CA VAL A 116 19.06 -15.69 -8.40
C VAL A 116 18.05 -15.23 -7.34
N LEU A 117 18.48 -14.36 -6.42
CA LEU A 117 17.61 -13.87 -5.34
C LEU A 117 16.45 -13.01 -5.86
N VAL A 118 16.68 -12.15 -6.87
CA VAL A 118 15.63 -11.26 -7.42
C VAL A 118 14.45 -12.03 -8.04
N PRO A 119 14.62 -13.02 -8.93
CA PRO A 119 13.49 -13.79 -9.45
C PRO A 119 12.82 -14.66 -8.39
N LEU A 120 13.54 -15.15 -7.37
CA LEU A 120 12.91 -15.85 -6.24
C LEU A 120 12.04 -14.89 -5.42
N ALA A 121 12.52 -13.68 -5.14
CA ALA A 121 11.76 -12.64 -4.48
C ALA A 121 10.53 -12.21 -5.30
N PHE A 122 10.65 -12.08 -6.62
CA PHE A 122 9.50 -11.88 -7.50
C PHE A 122 8.49 -13.03 -7.36
N GLY A 123 8.98 -14.28 -7.28
CA GLY A 123 8.17 -15.46 -7.01
C GLY A 123 7.41 -15.39 -5.68
N THR A 124 8.04 -14.90 -4.61
CA THR A 124 7.36 -14.68 -3.33
C THR A 124 6.27 -13.62 -3.45
N GLY A 125 6.55 -12.51 -4.12
CA GLY A 125 5.58 -11.42 -4.29
C GLY A 125 4.37 -11.83 -5.13
N ILE A 126 4.55 -12.48 -6.28
CA ILE A 126 3.43 -12.87 -7.16
C ILE A 126 2.51 -13.91 -6.51
N THR A 127 3.06 -14.71 -5.58
CA THR A 127 2.33 -15.75 -4.85
C THR A 127 1.84 -15.30 -3.47
N GLU A 128 2.19 -14.10 -3.01
CA GLU A 128 1.70 -13.53 -1.74
C GLU A 128 0.18 -13.55 -1.69
N PRO A 129 -0.45 -14.21 -0.68
CA PRO A 129 -1.90 -14.38 -0.67
C PRO A 129 -2.63 -13.04 -0.50
N MET A 130 -3.47 -12.66 -1.45
CA MET A 130 -4.21 -11.39 -1.47
C MET A 130 -5.42 -11.37 -0.54
N VAL A 131 -5.20 -11.72 0.74
CA VAL A 131 -6.26 -11.77 1.77
C VAL A 131 -6.89 -10.42 2.00
N GLY A 132 -6.14 -9.31 1.90
CA GLY A 132 -6.65 -7.97 2.14
C GLY A 132 -7.75 -7.55 1.16
N SER A 133 -7.59 -7.83 -0.12
CA SER A 133 -8.61 -7.56 -1.14
C SER A 133 -9.84 -8.47 -0.98
N ALA A 134 -9.62 -9.75 -0.66
CA ALA A 134 -10.70 -10.69 -0.38
C ALA A 134 -11.48 -10.29 0.89
N SER A 135 -10.82 -9.85 1.95
CA SER A 135 -11.47 -9.37 3.18
C SER A 135 -12.36 -8.15 2.91
N ARG A 136 -11.88 -7.17 2.15
CA ARG A 136 -12.70 -6.02 1.76
C ARG A 136 -13.93 -6.41 0.93
N ALA A 137 -13.76 -7.33 -0.02
CA ALA A 137 -14.87 -7.83 -0.82
C ALA A 137 -15.88 -8.65 0.03
N LEU A 138 -15.41 -9.34 1.07
CA LEU A 138 -16.27 -10.08 2.00
C LEU A 138 -17.26 -9.15 2.71
N TRP A 139 -16.84 -7.96 3.14
CA TRP A 139 -17.71 -7.00 3.81
C TRP A 139 -18.89 -6.55 2.94
N THR A 140 -18.72 -6.44 1.62
CA THR A 140 -19.83 -6.10 0.72
C THR A 140 -20.89 -7.20 0.63
N ARG A 141 -20.52 -8.43 0.98
CA ARG A 141 -21.42 -9.59 0.99
C ARG A 141 -22.08 -9.81 2.35
N LEU A 142 -21.34 -9.55 3.43
CA LEU A 142 -21.83 -9.74 4.80
C LEU A 142 -22.77 -8.63 5.25
N LEU A 143 -22.56 -7.41 4.78
CA LEU A 143 -23.25 -6.23 5.28
C LEU A 143 -23.95 -5.47 4.16
N PRO A 144 -25.22 -5.06 4.36
CA PRO A 144 -25.91 -4.18 3.44
C PRO A 144 -25.19 -2.83 3.35
N ALA A 145 -25.44 -2.08 2.26
CA ALA A 145 -24.94 -0.70 2.15
C ALA A 145 -25.46 0.16 3.32
N GLY A 146 -24.59 0.88 3.99
CA GLY A 146 -24.96 1.72 5.11
C GLY A 146 -23.83 1.96 6.12
N PRO A 147 -24.13 2.60 7.26
CA PRO A 147 -23.14 2.99 8.27
C PRO A 147 -22.29 1.83 8.79
N THR A 148 -22.90 0.66 9.03
CA THR A 148 -22.20 -0.54 9.51
C THR A 148 -21.16 -1.06 8.51
N ARG A 149 -21.46 -1.06 7.19
CA ARG A 149 -20.49 -1.45 6.16
C ARG A 149 -19.38 -0.40 6.01
N ASN A 150 -19.70 0.87 6.14
CA ASN A 150 -18.71 1.94 6.16
C ASN A 150 -17.77 1.81 7.37
N ALA A 151 -18.31 1.43 8.54
CA ALA A 151 -17.50 1.11 9.73
C ALA A 151 -16.53 -0.06 9.47
N ALA A 152 -16.98 -1.11 8.78
CA ALA A 152 -16.13 -2.23 8.41
C ALA A 152 -14.97 -1.80 7.48
N PHE A 153 -15.23 -0.96 6.47
CA PHE A 153 -14.17 -0.42 5.62
C PHE A 153 -13.20 0.50 6.36
N SER A 154 -13.71 1.31 7.29
CA SER A 154 -12.85 2.13 8.16
C SER A 154 -11.97 1.27 9.06
N TYR A 155 -12.51 0.18 9.62
CA TYR A 155 -11.74 -0.80 10.38
C TYR A 155 -10.61 -1.42 9.55
N GLU A 156 -10.86 -1.79 8.29
CA GLU A 156 -9.83 -2.29 7.37
C GLU A 156 -8.70 -1.28 7.14
N ALA A 157 -9.05 0.00 6.96
CA ALA A 157 -8.07 1.07 6.78
C ALA A 157 -7.24 1.30 8.07
N ILE A 158 -7.89 1.41 9.23
CA ILE A 158 -7.22 1.58 10.53
C ILE A 158 -6.29 0.40 10.82
N SER A 159 -6.74 -0.83 10.53
CA SER A 159 -5.90 -2.02 10.72
C SER A 159 -4.62 -1.95 9.90
N MET A 160 -4.68 -1.47 8.65
CA MET A 160 -3.48 -1.31 7.82
C MET A 160 -2.50 -0.30 8.41
N GLU A 161 -2.97 0.84 8.90
CA GLU A 161 -2.10 1.82 9.57
C GLU A 161 -1.40 1.21 10.79
N VAL A 162 -2.14 0.43 11.60
CA VAL A 162 -1.56 -0.29 12.75
C VAL A 162 -0.48 -1.28 12.30
N PHE A 163 -0.70 -1.99 11.19
CA PHE A 163 0.28 -2.94 10.66
C PHE A 163 1.53 -2.25 10.12
N PHE A 164 1.41 -1.07 9.50
CA PHE A 164 2.55 -0.26 9.08
C PHE A 164 3.31 0.38 10.25
N ILE A 165 2.67 0.53 11.42
CA ILE A 165 3.36 0.92 12.66
C ILE A 165 4.11 -0.28 13.26
N LEU A 166 3.43 -1.42 13.42
CA LEU A 166 3.97 -2.58 14.13
C LEU A 166 4.96 -3.39 13.29
N GLY A 167 4.70 -3.53 11.97
CA GLY A 167 5.48 -4.39 11.07
C GLY A 167 6.97 -4.04 11.03
N PRO A 168 7.36 -2.82 10.66
CA PRO A 168 8.76 -2.39 10.65
C PRO A 168 9.42 -2.49 12.03
N GLY A 169 8.67 -2.17 13.11
CA GLY A 169 9.16 -2.30 14.47
C GLY A 169 9.49 -3.75 14.84
N PHE A 170 8.60 -4.69 14.55
CA PHE A 170 8.87 -6.11 14.74
C PHE A 170 10.03 -6.61 13.86
N ALA A 171 10.13 -6.17 12.62
CA ALA A 171 11.25 -6.50 11.75
C ALA A 171 12.58 -6.03 12.34
N GLY A 172 12.64 -4.78 12.82
CA GLY A 172 13.81 -4.22 13.48
C GLY A 172 14.19 -4.95 14.78
N LEU A 173 13.21 -5.39 15.57
CA LEU A 173 13.49 -6.19 16.78
C LEU A 173 13.97 -7.60 16.42
N LEU A 174 13.36 -8.26 15.44
CA LEU A 174 13.66 -9.64 15.08
C LEU A 174 14.97 -9.80 14.32
N ILE A 175 15.49 -8.74 13.67
CA ILE A 175 16.82 -8.78 13.05
C ILE A 175 17.95 -8.91 14.10
N ALA A 176 17.70 -8.53 15.35
CA ALA A 176 18.61 -8.72 16.47
C ALA A 176 18.68 -10.17 16.97
N ALA A 177 17.80 -11.05 16.49
CA ALA A 177 17.87 -12.48 16.81
C ALA A 177 19.17 -13.10 16.30
N PRO A 178 19.63 -14.22 16.92
CA PRO A 178 20.83 -14.92 16.48
C PRO A 178 20.85 -15.26 15.00
N TRP A 179 19.70 -15.62 14.43
CA TRP A 179 19.53 -15.86 13.01
C TRP A 179 18.75 -14.71 12.34
N ALA A 180 19.35 -14.09 11.34
CA ALA A 180 18.77 -12.93 10.64
C ALA A 180 17.46 -13.24 9.90
N GLY A 181 17.25 -14.49 9.50
CA GLY A 181 16.02 -14.96 8.86
C GLY A 181 14.80 -15.09 9.79
N THR A 182 14.95 -14.88 11.11
CA THR A 182 13.87 -15.03 12.10
C THR A 182 12.64 -14.17 11.74
N GLY A 183 12.87 -12.91 11.34
CA GLY A 183 11.78 -11.97 11.01
C GLY A 183 10.97 -12.41 9.80
N ILE A 184 11.64 -12.76 8.71
CA ILE A 184 10.97 -13.17 7.46
C ILE A 184 10.21 -14.49 7.63
N VAL A 185 10.78 -15.46 8.36
CA VAL A 185 10.13 -16.76 8.59
C VAL A 185 8.95 -16.62 9.53
N THR A 186 9.08 -15.91 10.65
CA THR A 186 7.97 -15.66 11.57
C THR A 186 6.81 -14.94 10.88
N GLY A 187 7.11 -13.89 10.09
CA GLY A 187 6.12 -13.18 9.30
C GLY A 187 5.43 -14.08 8.28
N SER A 188 6.20 -14.88 7.54
CA SER A 188 5.65 -15.79 6.53
C SER A 188 4.77 -16.88 7.14
N LEU A 189 5.18 -17.48 8.24
CA LEU A 189 4.36 -18.47 8.95
C LEU A 189 3.05 -17.87 9.47
N THR A 190 3.10 -16.66 10.01
CA THR A 190 1.91 -15.95 10.48
C THR A 190 0.96 -15.62 9.32
N MET A 191 1.50 -15.16 8.19
CA MET A 191 0.73 -14.89 6.96
C MET A 191 0.09 -16.17 6.42
N ILE A 192 0.84 -17.26 6.31
CA ILE A 192 0.37 -18.57 5.85
C ILE A 192 -0.77 -19.06 6.74
N ALA A 193 -0.57 -19.05 8.06
CA ALA A 193 -1.60 -19.46 9.02
C ALA A 193 -2.88 -18.60 8.87
N GLY A 194 -2.73 -17.29 8.82
CA GLY A 194 -3.85 -16.37 8.62
C GLY A 194 -4.59 -16.61 7.29
N ALA A 195 -3.85 -16.78 6.18
CA ALA A 195 -4.42 -17.02 4.86
C ALA A 195 -5.19 -18.35 4.79
N VAL A 196 -4.64 -19.42 5.37
CA VAL A 196 -5.31 -20.73 5.45
C VAL A 196 -6.58 -20.62 6.31
N LEU A 197 -6.50 -20.03 7.49
CA LEU A 197 -7.66 -19.84 8.37
C LEU A 197 -8.74 -19.00 7.70
N PHE A 198 -8.35 -17.92 6.98
CA PHE A 198 -9.28 -17.09 6.23
C PHE A 198 -9.95 -17.86 5.11
N ALA A 199 -9.19 -18.53 4.25
CA ALA A 199 -9.70 -19.29 3.11
C ALA A 199 -10.61 -20.46 3.53
N LEU A 200 -10.34 -21.08 4.69
CA LEU A 200 -11.13 -22.18 5.24
C LEU A 200 -12.28 -21.74 6.13
N SER A 201 -12.41 -20.43 6.45
CA SER A 201 -13.52 -19.94 7.25
C SER A 201 -14.86 -20.27 6.56
N PRO A 202 -15.92 -20.66 7.32
CA PRO A 202 -17.21 -21.05 6.74
C PRO A 202 -17.78 -19.97 5.80
N THR A 203 -17.65 -18.73 6.17
CA THR A 203 -18.17 -17.58 5.42
C THR A 203 -17.45 -17.41 4.06
N VAL A 204 -16.13 -17.58 4.04
CA VAL A 204 -15.34 -17.49 2.80
C VAL A 204 -15.55 -18.71 1.92
N ARG A 205 -15.70 -19.90 2.50
CA ARG A 205 -16.02 -21.14 1.76
C ARG A 205 -17.40 -21.10 1.10
N ALA A 206 -18.37 -20.43 1.73
CA ALA A 206 -19.68 -20.21 1.16
C ALA A 206 -19.70 -19.18 0.02
N TRP A 207 -18.61 -18.46 -0.17
CA TRP A 207 -18.48 -17.46 -1.23
C TRP A 207 -18.10 -18.11 -2.57
N GLY A 208 -19.10 -18.31 -3.41
CA GLY A 208 -18.91 -18.83 -4.78
C GLY A 208 -18.37 -17.81 -5.77
N PRO A 209 -18.15 -18.23 -7.04
CA PRO A 209 -17.72 -17.34 -8.12
C PRO A 209 -18.63 -16.13 -8.28
N SER A 210 -18.06 -15.01 -8.66
CA SER A 210 -18.80 -13.81 -9.04
C SER A 210 -18.88 -13.71 -10.56
N PRO A 211 -20.01 -13.32 -11.17
CA PRO A 211 -20.05 -13.00 -12.58
C PRO A 211 -19.06 -11.86 -12.85
N SER A 212 -17.96 -12.13 -13.56
CA SER A 212 -17.04 -11.09 -13.97
C SER A 212 -17.75 -10.22 -15.02
N THR A 213 -18.09 -9.00 -14.66
CA THR A 213 -18.35 -7.97 -15.66
C THR A 213 -16.99 -7.67 -16.30
N GLY A 214 -16.75 -8.23 -17.49
CA GLY A 214 -15.51 -8.10 -18.24
C GLY A 214 -15.20 -6.64 -18.62
N GLY A 215 -14.74 -5.85 -17.64
CA GLY A 215 -14.23 -4.51 -17.86
C GLY A 215 -12.90 -4.55 -18.65
N LYS A 216 -12.67 -3.56 -19.50
CA LYS A 216 -11.39 -3.36 -20.16
C LYS A 216 -10.33 -3.13 -19.08
N LEU A 217 -9.22 -3.85 -19.11
CA LEU A 217 -8.16 -3.82 -18.09
C LEU A 217 -7.58 -2.42 -17.82
N LEU A 218 -7.67 -1.53 -18.78
CA LEU A 218 -7.17 -0.15 -18.74
C LEU A 218 -8.29 0.89 -18.74
N GLY A 219 -9.53 0.47 -18.37
CA GLY A 219 -10.70 1.35 -18.44
C GLY A 219 -10.55 2.61 -17.59
N ALA A 220 -10.07 2.48 -16.37
CA ALA A 220 -9.82 3.62 -15.48
C ALA A 220 -8.70 4.54 -16.00
N LEU A 221 -7.61 3.98 -16.56
CA LEU A 221 -6.50 4.75 -17.12
C LEU A 221 -6.83 5.45 -18.46
N ALA A 222 -8.00 5.21 -19.04
CA ALA A 222 -8.47 5.98 -20.19
C ALA A 222 -8.64 7.47 -19.82
N SER A 223 -8.97 7.79 -18.56
CA SER A 223 -9.07 9.16 -18.06
C SER A 223 -7.68 9.82 -17.93
N PRO A 224 -7.48 11.02 -18.50
CA PRO A 224 -6.25 11.79 -18.28
C PRO A 224 -5.98 12.09 -16.80
N GLY A 225 -7.02 12.39 -16.02
CA GLY A 225 -6.91 12.60 -14.56
C GLY A 225 -6.38 11.38 -13.83
N MET A 226 -6.80 10.17 -14.20
CA MET A 226 -6.30 8.92 -13.62
C MET A 226 -4.82 8.67 -13.97
N ARG A 227 -4.36 9.01 -15.17
CA ARG A 227 -2.93 8.91 -15.54
C ARG A 227 -2.09 9.85 -14.68
N THR A 228 -2.54 11.09 -14.51
CA THR A 228 -1.86 12.08 -13.65
C THR A 228 -1.85 11.62 -12.19
N LEU A 229 -2.95 11.04 -11.71
CA LEU A 229 -3.02 10.46 -10.37
C LEU A 229 -2.06 9.28 -10.19
N ALA A 230 -1.96 8.39 -11.20
CA ALA A 230 -1.01 7.28 -11.17
C ALA A 230 0.45 7.77 -11.11
N ILE A 231 0.80 8.86 -11.83
CA ILE A 231 2.13 9.49 -11.75
C ILE A 231 2.39 10.04 -10.34
N ALA A 232 1.40 10.71 -9.72
CA ALA A 232 1.52 11.22 -8.36
C ALA A 232 1.70 10.07 -7.34
N ALA A 233 0.96 8.98 -7.51
CA ALA A 233 1.03 7.79 -6.68
C ALA A 233 2.37 7.06 -6.81
N LEU A 234 2.89 6.95 -8.03
CA LEU A 234 4.23 6.40 -8.30
C LEU A 234 5.31 7.26 -7.64
N GLY A 235 5.22 8.59 -7.72
CA GLY A 235 6.15 9.50 -7.05
C GLY A 235 6.12 9.36 -5.54
N PHE A 236 4.93 9.27 -4.96
CA PHE A 236 4.75 9.03 -3.53
C PHE A 236 5.38 7.70 -3.09
N GLY A 237 5.09 6.61 -3.80
CA GLY A 237 5.72 5.31 -3.55
C GLY A 237 7.24 5.35 -3.69
N ALA A 238 7.77 6.02 -4.73
CA ALA A 238 9.20 6.13 -4.93
C ALA A 238 9.91 6.80 -3.74
N VAL A 239 9.39 7.95 -3.27
CA VAL A 239 9.96 8.65 -2.10
C VAL A 239 9.94 7.76 -0.85
N ILE A 240 8.84 7.02 -0.60
CA ILE A 240 8.76 6.04 0.49
C ILE A 240 9.82 4.95 0.32
N GLY A 241 9.95 4.39 -0.88
CA GLY A 241 10.92 3.32 -1.17
C GLY A 241 12.36 3.73 -0.90
N PHE A 242 12.74 4.98 -1.20
CA PHE A 242 14.04 5.51 -0.81
C PHE A 242 14.24 5.47 0.70
N VAL A 243 13.26 5.91 1.47
CA VAL A 243 13.32 5.98 2.94
C VAL A 243 13.43 4.59 3.56
N GLU A 244 12.68 3.60 3.03
CA GLU A 244 12.66 2.23 3.54
C GLU A 244 14.01 1.51 3.44
N VAL A 245 14.92 1.97 2.57
CA VAL A 245 16.28 1.45 2.46
C VAL A 245 17.28 2.36 3.17
N ALA A 246 17.19 3.68 2.97
CA ALA A 246 18.17 4.64 3.48
C ALA A 246 18.12 4.76 5.01
N VAL A 247 16.95 4.64 5.66
CA VAL A 247 16.84 4.72 7.12
C VAL A 247 17.46 3.49 7.82
N PRO A 248 17.17 2.24 7.43
CA PRO A 248 17.91 1.09 7.94
C PRO A 248 19.42 1.15 7.67
N ALA A 249 19.83 1.72 6.53
CA ALA A 249 21.24 1.92 6.22
C ALA A 249 21.92 2.89 7.19
N ALA A 250 21.31 4.06 7.42
CA ALA A 250 21.81 5.03 8.41
C ALA A 250 21.89 4.44 9.82
N ALA A 251 20.90 3.63 10.21
CA ALA A 251 20.90 2.94 11.50
C ALA A 251 22.02 1.88 11.60
N THR A 252 22.26 1.15 10.52
CA THR A 252 23.31 0.13 10.44
C THR A 252 24.69 0.78 10.49
N GLU A 253 24.91 1.88 9.79
CA GLU A 253 26.15 2.66 9.82
C GLU A 253 26.43 3.23 11.22
N ALA A 254 25.37 3.65 11.93
CA ALA A 254 25.47 4.06 13.33
C ALA A 254 25.65 2.88 14.32
N GLY A 255 25.84 1.65 13.84
CA GLY A 255 26.07 0.47 14.65
C GLY A 255 24.82 -0.16 15.28
N ASN A 256 23.60 0.23 14.89
CA ASN A 256 22.37 -0.30 15.48
C ASN A 256 21.27 -0.54 14.45
N THR A 257 21.38 -1.62 13.70
CA THR A 257 20.42 -2.00 12.63
C THR A 257 18.98 -2.10 13.12
N SER A 258 18.75 -2.56 14.37
CA SER A 258 17.39 -2.72 14.93
C SER A 258 16.62 -1.41 15.03
N ILE A 259 17.33 -0.29 15.26
CA ILE A 259 16.70 1.04 15.33
C ILE A 259 16.09 1.46 13.99
N GLY A 260 16.63 1.00 12.86
CA GLY A 260 16.09 1.32 11.54
C GLY A 260 14.61 0.98 11.40
N GLY A 261 14.20 -0.23 11.81
CA GLY A 261 12.79 -0.63 11.81
C GLY A 261 11.93 0.18 12.79
N LEU A 262 12.46 0.53 13.96
CA LEU A 262 11.76 1.38 14.94
C LEU A 262 11.57 2.82 14.43
N LEU A 263 12.54 3.37 13.71
CA LEU A 263 12.41 4.69 13.06
C LEU A 263 11.31 4.69 12.00
N LEU A 264 11.22 3.62 11.18
CA LEU A 264 10.13 3.45 10.22
C LEU A 264 8.75 3.30 10.91
N SER A 265 8.71 2.69 12.09
CA SER A 265 7.48 2.67 12.90
C SER A 265 7.13 4.06 13.44
N ALA A 266 8.10 4.82 13.91
CA ALA A 266 7.90 6.16 14.45
C ALA A 266 7.29 7.13 13.41
N TRP A 267 7.76 7.11 12.16
CA TRP A 267 7.19 7.96 11.12
C TRP A 267 5.74 7.60 10.79
N SER A 268 5.36 6.31 10.90
CA SER A 268 3.97 5.88 10.72
C SER A 268 3.06 6.39 11.84
N VAL A 269 3.57 6.49 13.08
CA VAL A 269 2.81 7.10 14.18
C VAL A 269 2.50 8.57 13.89
N SER A 270 3.47 9.35 13.43
CA SER A 270 3.22 10.76 13.06
C SER A 270 2.27 10.88 11.88
N SER A 271 2.36 9.98 10.90
CA SER A 271 1.43 9.87 9.77
C SER A 271 -0.03 9.78 10.23
N VAL A 272 -0.33 8.87 11.16
CA VAL A 272 -1.67 8.69 11.72
C VAL A 272 -2.13 9.94 12.47
N ALA A 273 -1.29 10.49 13.35
CA ALA A 273 -1.62 11.67 14.15
C ALA A 273 -1.97 12.89 13.28
N PHE A 274 -1.16 13.16 12.25
CA PHE A 274 -1.42 14.25 11.33
C PHE A 274 -2.54 13.96 10.33
N GLY A 275 -2.75 12.69 9.97
CA GLY A 275 -3.87 12.25 9.15
C GLY A 275 -5.22 12.57 9.78
N VAL A 276 -5.37 12.36 11.08
CA VAL A 276 -6.57 12.76 11.84
C VAL A 276 -6.76 14.28 11.75
N THR A 277 -5.71 15.05 12.03
CA THR A 277 -5.76 16.52 11.97
C THR A 277 -6.10 17.01 10.56
N TYR A 278 -5.54 16.37 9.53
CA TYR A 278 -5.81 16.68 8.12
C TYR A 278 -7.27 16.45 7.75
N SER A 279 -7.86 15.36 8.22
CA SER A 279 -9.25 14.99 7.93
C SER A 279 -10.28 15.90 8.60
N LEU A 280 -9.92 16.54 9.71
CA LEU A 280 -10.80 17.45 10.46
C LEU A 280 -10.88 18.86 9.88
N ARG A 281 -9.99 19.24 8.95
CA ARG A 281 -9.93 20.59 8.40
C ARG A 281 -10.37 20.62 6.93
N PRO A 282 -11.29 21.53 6.53
CA PRO A 282 -11.60 21.74 5.13
C PRO A 282 -10.40 22.35 4.41
N TRP A 283 -9.96 21.68 3.35
CA TRP A 283 -8.83 22.17 2.54
C TRP A 283 -9.35 22.98 1.36
N PRO A 284 -9.06 24.28 1.27
CA PRO A 284 -9.67 25.19 0.29
C PRO A 284 -9.11 25.03 -1.13
N ARG A 285 -8.01 24.29 -1.31
CA ARG A 285 -7.34 24.18 -2.61
C ARG A 285 -7.91 23.06 -3.48
N GLN A 286 -7.98 23.34 -4.78
CA GLN A 286 -8.39 22.38 -5.80
C GLN A 286 -7.47 21.14 -5.81
N MET A 287 -7.99 19.97 -6.14
CA MET A 287 -7.27 18.70 -6.14
C MET A 287 -6.00 18.75 -7.00
N GLY A 288 -6.06 19.35 -8.19
CA GLY A 288 -4.93 19.51 -9.09
C GLY A 288 -3.75 20.32 -8.52
N LEU A 289 -3.97 21.16 -7.51
CA LEU A 289 -2.90 21.87 -6.79
C LEU A 289 -2.44 21.12 -5.53
N ARG A 290 -3.34 20.38 -4.90
CA ARG A 290 -3.06 19.69 -3.64
C ARG A 290 -2.07 18.55 -3.83
N LEU A 291 -2.27 17.71 -4.85
CA LEU A 291 -1.40 16.57 -5.14
C LEU A 291 0.08 16.95 -5.34
N PRO A 292 0.43 17.88 -6.26
CA PRO A 292 1.84 18.21 -6.47
C PRO A 292 2.47 18.92 -5.27
N VAL A 293 1.72 19.77 -4.54
CA VAL A 293 2.23 20.45 -3.36
C VAL A 293 2.55 19.49 -2.22
N LEU A 294 1.67 18.51 -1.97
CA LEU A 294 1.92 17.50 -0.95
C LEU A 294 3.11 16.61 -1.33
N LEU A 295 3.22 16.20 -2.60
CA LEU A 295 4.35 15.39 -3.07
C LEU A 295 5.67 16.15 -2.99
N ALA A 296 5.70 17.43 -3.40
CA ALA A 296 6.88 18.27 -3.28
C ALA A 296 7.27 18.51 -1.82
N GLY A 297 6.29 18.79 -0.95
CA GLY A 297 6.51 18.94 0.48
C GLY A 297 7.05 17.67 1.13
N PHE A 298 6.51 16.52 0.75
CA PHE A 298 7.01 15.22 1.22
C PHE A 298 8.44 14.96 0.75
N GLY A 299 8.74 15.18 -0.53
CA GLY A 299 10.10 15.11 -1.07
C GLY A 299 11.08 16.05 -0.37
N ALA A 300 10.65 17.29 -0.07
CA ALA A 300 11.46 18.26 0.68
C ALA A 300 11.79 17.75 2.10
N LEU A 301 10.78 17.28 2.85
CA LEU A 301 10.99 16.76 4.20
C LEU A 301 11.87 15.50 4.21
N VAL A 302 11.76 14.65 3.19
CA VAL A 302 12.64 13.48 3.05
C VAL A 302 14.06 13.91 2.70
N ALA A 303 14.26 14.90 1.83
CA ALA A 303 15.60 15.42 1.55
C ALA A 303 16.29 15.98 2.82
N LEU A 304 15.52 16.57 3.75
CA LEU A 304 16.04 17.06 5.03
C LEU A 304 16.51 15.95 5.96
N LEU A 305 16.15 14.67 5.71
CA LEU A 305 16.69 13.52 6.45
C LEU A 305 18.22 13.33 6.24
N ALA A 306 18.78 13.96 5.21
CA ALA A 306 20.22 13.97 4.97
C ALA A 306 21.02 14.87 5.94
N LEU A 307 20.35 15.77 6.69
CA LEU A 307 21.06 16.76 7.53
C LEU A 307 21.45 16.25 8.91
N PRO A 308 20.66 15.37 9.59
CA PRO A 308 20.97 14.98 10.96
C PRO A 308 22.21 14.09 11.04
N GLY A 309 23.21 14.49 11.82
CA GLY A 309 24.39 13.68 12.15
C GLY A 309 24.17 12.69 13.32
N SER A 310 22.92 12.45 13.74
CA SER A 310 22.60 11.53 14.85
C SER A 310 21.26 10.83 14.63
N LEU A 311 21.11 9.61 15.19
CA LEU A 311 19.86 8.86 15.12
C LEU A 311 18.67 9.58 15.77
N TRP A 312 18.89 10.38 16.83
CA TRP A 312 17.86 11.21 17.45
C TRP A 312 17.39 12.34 16.52
N GLY A 313 18.34 13.00 15.86
CA GLY A 313 18.00 14.01 14.83
C GLY A 313 17.24 13.38 13.67
N LEU A 314 17.67 12.20 13.22
CA LEU A 314 16.98 11.43 12.18
C LEU A 314 15.56 11.06 12.62
N ALA A 315 15.34 10.61 13.87
CA ALA A 315 14.04 10.30 14.41
C ALA A 315 13.08 11.51 14.38
N LEU A 316 13.56 12.68 14.79
CA LEU A 316 12.75 13.90 14.76
C LEU A 316 12.41 14.33 13.33
N ALA A 317 13.36 14.24 12.40
CA ALA A 317 13.13 14.53 11.00
C ALA A 317 12.16 13.52 10.36
N MET A 318 12.25 12.23 10.74
CA MET A 318 11.30 11.18 10.34
C MET A 318 9.87 11.48 10.81
N LEU A 319 9.69 11.95 12.05
CA LEU A 319 8.38 12.37 12.55
C LEU A 319 7.81 13.53 11.72
N ALA A 320 8.65 14.48 11.30
CA ALA A 320 8.23 15.58 10.43
C ALA A 320 7.84 15.09 9.03
N ALA A 321 8.64 14.22 8.42
CA ALA A 321 8.34 13.65 7.09
C ALA A 321 7.08 12.77 7.11
N GLY A 322 6.91 11.94 8.14
CA GLY A 322 5.73 11.08 8.32
C GLY A 322 4.41 11.83 8.35
N ALA A 323 4.41 13.08 8.83
CA ALA A 323 3.22 13.93 8.90
C ALA A 323 2.49 14.12 7.55
N LEU A 324 3.17 13.94 6.41
CA LEU A 324 2.58 14.12 5.08
C LEU A 324 2.11 12.81 4.42
N ILE A 325 2.37 11.63 4.99
CA ILE A 325 2.02 10.33 4.39
C ILE A 325 0.49 10.16 4.30
N THR A 326 -0.21 10.21 5.42
CA THR A 326 -1.69 10.07 5.42
C THR A 326 -2.39 11.21 4.67
N PRO A 327 -2.00 12.48 4.76
CA PRO A 327 -2.51 13.53 3.90
C PRO A 327 -2.38 13.23 2.41
N GLN A 328 -1.23 12.69 1.98
CA GLN A 328 -1.00 12.30 0.59
C GLN A 328 -1.91 11.14 0.18
N SER A 329 -1.97 10.06 0.98
CA SER A 329 -2.82 8.89 0.71
C SER A 329 -4.30 9.24 0.65
N THR A 330 -4.77 10.08 1.58
CA THR A 330 -6.16 10.57 1.62
C THR A 330 -6.48 11.42 0.38
N THR A 331 -5.51 12.25 -0.05
CA THR A 331 -5.67 13.06 -1.26
C THR A 331 -5.72 12.19 -2.52
N HIS A 332 -4.92 11.10 -2.61
CA HIS A 332 -5.02 10.14 -3.70
C HIS A 332 -6.41 9.50 -3.75
N SER A 333 -6.93 9.05 -2.61
CA SER A 333 -8.26 8.45 -2.52
C SER A 333 -9.37 9.41 -2.96
N ALA A 334 -9.33 10.67 -2.52
CA ALA A 334 -10.28 11.71 -2.93
C ALA A 334 -10.13 12.07 -4.42
N ALA A 335 -8.92 12.04 -4.97
CA ALA A 335 -8.69 12.30 -6.38
C ALA A 335 -9.28 11.22 -7.29
N ILE A 336 -9.37 9.96 -6.84
CA ILE A 336 -10.02 8.87 -7.58
C ILE A 336 -11.49 9.21 -7.86
N GLU A 337 -12.22 9.75 -6.87
CA GLU A 337 -13.64 10.09 -7.04
C GLU A 337 -13.88 11.12 -8.14
N ILE A 338 -12.90 12.01 -8.39
CA ILE A 338 -12.96 13.06 -9.40
C ILE A 338 -12.46 12.58 -10.75
N ALA A 339 -11.41 11.75 -10.76
CA ALA A 339 -10.66 11.37 -11.96
C ALA A 339 -11.15 10.07 -12.61
N ALA A 340 -11.74 9.16 -11.83
CA ALA A 340 -12.16 7.86 -12.34
C ALA A 340 -13.45 7.97 -13.17
N PRO A 341 -13.52 7.31 -14.34
CA PRO A 341 -14.76 7.16 -15.07
C PRO A 341 -15.86 6.49 -14.22
N LYS A 342 -17.12 6.83 -14.46
CA LYS A 342 -18.25 6.23 -13.73
C LYS A 342 -18.22 4.70 -13.82
N GLY A 343 -18.34 4.03 -12.68
CA GLY A 343 -18.35 2.56 -12.58
C GLY A 343 -16.96 1.90 -12.55
N THR A 344 -15.85 2.66 -12.58
CA THR A 344 -14.47 2.10 -12.55
C THR A 344 -13.73 2.38 -11.26
N ALA A 345 -14.41 2.77 -10.18
CA ALA A 345 -13.76 3.17 -8.94
C ALA A 345 -12.85 2.08 -8.33
N ALA A 346 -13.30 0.83 -8.30
CA ALA A 346 -12.49 -0.28 -7.78
C ALA A 346 -11.21 -0.52 -8.60
N GLU A 347 -11.33 -0.45 -9.94
CA GLU A 347 -10.19 -0.53 -10.86
C GLU A 347 -9.23 0.64 -10.65
N ALA A 348 -9.75 1.85 -10.48
CA ALA A 348 -8.97 3.06 -10.24
C ALA A 348 -8.14 2.96 -8.94
N PHE A 349 -8.73 2.44 -7.84
CA PHE A 349 -7.99 2.14 -6.61
C PHE A 349 -6.89 1.12 -6.84
N GLY A 350 -7.16 0.06 -7.62
CA GLY A 350 -6.16 -0.93 -8.00
C GLY A 350 -4.97 -0.32 -8.74
N TRP A 351 -5.22 0.55 -9.72
CA TRP A 351 -4.17 1.25 -10.46
C TRP A 351 -3.34 2.20 -9.60
N VAL A 352 -3.97 2.93 -8.67
CA VAL A 352 -3.25 3.80 -7.73
C VAL A 352 -2.35 2.95 -6.82
N LEU A 353 -2.86 1.86 -6.28
CA LEU A 353 -2.06 0.95 -5.45
C LEU A 353 -0.89 0.34 -6.24
N THR A 354 -1.13 -0.12 -7.47
CA THR A 354 -0.07 -0.63 -8.35
C THR A 354 1.00 0.43 -8.62
N ALA A 355 0.59 1.68 -8.87
CA ALA A 355 1.52 2.78 -9.10
C ALA A 355 2.38 3.07 -7.85
N VAL A 356 1.79 3.09 -6.65
CA VAL A 356 2.53 3.22 -5.38
C VAL A 356 3.53 2.08 -5.24
N THR A 357 3.11 0.83 -5.44
CA THR A 357 3.99 -0.34 -5.26
C THR A 357 5.15 -0.37 -6.28
N LEU A 358 4.90 0.01 -7.54
CA LEU A 358 5.96 0.16 -8.53
C LEU A 358 6.91 1.31 -8.20
N GLY A 359 6.37 2.41 -7.66
CA GLY A 359 7.16 3.50 -7.12
C GLY A 359 8.08 3.03 -5.99
N LEU A 360 7.54 2.30 -5.01
CA LEU A 360 8.31 1.68 -3.92
C LEU A 360 9.46 0.82 -4.47
N ALA A 361 9.17 -0.06 -5.43
CA ALA A 361 10.18 -0.91 -6.05
C ALA A 361 11.31 -0.10 -6.71
N PHE A 362 10.95 0.95 -7.45
CA PHE A 362 11.91 1.87 -8.07
C PHE A 362 12.75 2.59 -6.99
N GLY A 363 12.10 3.15 -5.96
CA GLY A 363 12.77 3.85 -4.88
C GLY A 363 13.74 2.95 -4.11
N GLN A 364 13.33 1.73 -3.75
CA GLN A 364 14.19 0.78 -3.04
C GLN A 364 15.39 0.34 -3.87
N SER A 365 15.22 0.09 -5.17
CA SER A 365 16.32 -0.29 -6.05
C SER A 365 17.39 0.80 -6.16
N ILE A 366 16.98 2.04 -6.42
CA ILE A 366 17.90 3.16 -6.58
C ILE A 366 18.52 3.54 -5.23
N SER A 367 17.72 3.55 -4.16
CA SER A 367 18.21 3.84 -2.81
C SER A 367 19.29 2.85 -2.39
N GLY A 368 19.08 1.55 -2.62
CA GLY A 368 20.07 0.52 -2.30
C GLY A 368 21.39 0.76 -3.02
N TYR A 369 21.35 1.08 -4.32
CA TYR A 369 22.53 1.42 -5.10
C TYR A 369 23.24 2.68 -4.55
N LEU A 370 22.49 3.75 -4.28
CA LEU A 370 23.06 5.01 -3.79
C LEU A 370 23.66 4.87 -2.39
N VAL A 371 22.98 4.16 -1.49
CA VAL A 371 23.48 3.87 -0.15
C VAL A 371 24.85 3.20 -0.20
N GLU A 372 25.01 2.23 -1.11
CA GLU A 372 26.26 1.46 -1.21
C GLU A 372 27.43 2.27 -1.82
N HIS A 373 27.13 3.20 -2.76
CA HIS A 373 28.16 3.90 -3.50
C HIS A 373 28.38 5.36 -3.05
N ALA A 374 27.38 5.98 -2.41
CA ALA A 374 27.41 7.41 -2.09
C ALA A 374 26.83 7.75 -0.69
N GLY A 375 26.48 6.73 0.11
CA GLY A 375 25.93 6.90 1.44
C GLY A 375 24.42 7.14 1.49
N HIS A 376 23.86 7.03 2.69
CA HIS A 376 22.42 7.17 2.92
C HIS A 376 21.93 8.61 2.70
N GLU A 377 22.78 9.63 2.91
CA GLU A 377 22.44 11.02 2.64
C GLU A 377 22.15 11.27 1.15
N ALA A 378 22.95 10.65 0.26
CA ALA A 378 22.72 10.75 -1.19
C ALA A 378 21.38 10.13 -1.58
N ALA A 379 20.96 9.04 -0.93
CA ALA A 379 19.66 8.42 -1.15
C ALA A 379 18.51 9.35 -0.69
N PHE A 380 18.62 10.02 0.46
CA PHE A 380 17.61 11.00 0.90
C PHE A 380 17.51 12.21 -0.03
N LEU A 381 18.65 12.73 -0.50
CA LEU A 381 18.66 13.84 -1.47
C LEU A 381 18.05 13.42 -2.81
N ALA A 382 18.37 12.22 -3.30
CA ALA A 382 17.80 11.66 -4.52
C ALA A 382 16.27 11.47 -4.40
N ALA A 383 15.78 11.02 -3.24
CA ALA A 383 14.34 10.94 -2.95
C ALA A 383 13.67 12.31 -3.10
N GLY A 384 14.30 13.37 -2.58
CA GLY A 384 13.84 14.74 -2.76
C GLY A 384 13.78 15.15 -4.22
N VAL A 385 14.84 14.89 -4.98
CA VAL A 385 14.91 15.21 -6.43
C VAL A 385 13.80 14.49 -7.19
N VAL A 386 13.60 13.19 -6.96
CA VAL A 386 12.54 12.39 -7.58
C VAL A 386 11.15 12.93 -7.19
N GLY A 387 10.96 13.24 -5.89
CA GLY A 387 9.72 13.82 -5.39
C GLY A 387 9.39 15.16 -6.07
N PHE A 388 10.36 16.08 -6.18
CA PHE A 388 10.20 17.36 -6.86
C PHE A 388 9.98 17.19 -8.38
N ALA A 389 10.73 16.32 -9.04
CA ALA A 389 10.59 16.09 -10.48
C ALA A 389 9.17 15.58 -10.82
N LEU A 390 8.68 14.56 -10.08
CA LEU A 390 7.35 14.02 -10.29
C LEU A 390 6.24 14.99 -9.84
N ALA A 391 6.46 15.77 -8.78
CA ALA A 391 5.57 16.86 -8.40
C ALA A 391 5.46 17.93 -9.51
N ALA A 392 6.56 18.29 -10.16
CA ALA A 392 6.57 19.21 -11.30
C ALA A 392 5.78 18.64 -12.49
N VAL A 393 5.93 17.35 -12.81
CA VAL A 393 5.12 16.68 -13.84
C VAL A 393 3.63 16.73 -13.50
N VAL A 394 3.26 16.39 -12.25
CA VAL A 394 1.86 16.45 -11.79
C VAL A 394 1.34 17.89 -11.82
N TRP A 395 2.16 18.88 -11.47
CA TRP A 395 1.81 20.31 -11.57
C TRP A 395 1.52 20.73 -13.01
N LEU A 396 2.35 20.33 -13.97
CA LEU A 396 2.12 20.60 -15.39
C LEU A 396 0.81 19.97 -15.89
N LEU A 397 0.50 18.76 -15.40
CA LEU A 397 -0.70 18.01 -15.76
C LEU A 397 -1.92 18.35 -14.91
N ARG A 398 -1.86 19.32 -13.99
CA ARG A 398 -2.95 19.65 -13.05
C ARG A 398 -4.29 19.97 -13.71
N GLY A 399 -4.26 20.45 -14.95
CA GLY A 399 -5.47 20.75 -15.73
C GLY A 399 -6.32 19.53 -16.08
N THR A 400 -5.79 18.31 -15.92
CA THR A 400 -6.53 17.05 -16.18
C THR A 400 -7.54 16.71 -15.09
N PHE A 401 -7.46 17.32 -13.90
CA PHE A 401 -8.43 17.20 -12.80
C PHE A 401 -9.60 18.19 -12.93
N ARG A 402 -10.00 18.53 -14.12
CA ARG A 402 -11.25 19.30 -14.30
C ARG A 402 -12.44 18.37 -14.08
N PRO A 403 -13.51 18.82 -13.38
CA PRO A 403 -14.76 18.08 -13.38
C PRO A 403 -15.14 17.85 -14.84
N GLN A 404 -15.40 16.60 -15.22
CA GLN A 404 -16.00 16.34 -16.53
C GLN A 404 -17.30 17.15 -16.59
N PRO A 405 -17.51 18.01 -17.61
CA PRO A 405 -18.80 18.63 -17.78
C PRO A 405 -19.81 17.50 -17.76
N ALA A 406 -20.84 17.60 -16.89
CA ALA A 406 -21.96 16.69 -16.95
C ALA A 406 -22.33 16.62 -18.43
N ALA A 407 -22.22 15.43 -19.05
CA ALA A 407 -22.57 15.24 -20.43
C ALA A 407 -23.90 15.97 -20.61
N ALA A 408 -23.91 17.00 -21.44
CA ALA A 408 -25.04 17.88 -21.65
C ALA A 408 -26.26 16.98 -21.65
N ALA A 409 -27.23 17.30 -20.80
CA ALA A 409 -28.45 16.53 -20.64
C ALA A 409 -28.89 16.17 -22.04
N ALA A 410 -28.81 14.87 -22.36
CA ALA A 410 -29.24 14.38 -23.65
C ALA A 410 -30.65 14.97 -23.87
N GLU A 411 -30.78 15.73 -24.91
CA GLU A 411 -31.95 16.40 -25.39
C GLU A 411 -33.21 15.67 -24.94
N ALA A 412 -33.93 16.29 -24.01
CA ALA A 412 -35.31 15.91 -23.79
C ALA A 412 -36.00 16.07 -25.16
N PRO A 413 -36.61 15.03 -25.73
CA PRO A 413 -37.44 15.23 -26.93
C PRO A 413 -38.52 16.23 -26.54
N GLU A 414 -38.51 17.40 -27.14
CA GLU A 414 -39.65 18.31 -27.15
C GLU A 414 -40.90 17.50 -27.54
N LEU A 415 -41.73 17.23 -26.55
CA LEU A 415 -43.12 16.91 -26.81
C LEU A 415 -43.77 18.19 -27.36
N VAL A 416 -43.53 18.46 -28.66
CA VAL A 416 -44.29 19.42 -29.43
C VAL A 416 -45.72 18.91 -29.54
N GLY A 417 -46.60 19.72 -29.08
CA GLY A 417 -48.02 19.53 -28.95
C GLY A 417 -48.72 18.90 -30.13
N ALA A 418 -49.75 18.15 -29.80
CA ALA A 418 -50.92 17.99 -30.61
C ALA A 418 -52.14 18.34 -29.77
N ALA A 419 -52.45 19.64 -29.74
CA ALA A 419 -53.80 20.09 -29.57
C ALA A 419 -54.45 19.97 -30.92
N ARG A 420 -55.46 19.08 -31.07
CA ARG A 420 -56.71 19.25 -31.77
C ARG A 420 -57.63 18.06 -31.47
#